data_a2443516d92bca49d75b5fef5c3863ec
#
_entry.id   a2443516d92bca49d75b5fef5c3863ec
#
_cell.length_a   1.000
_cell.length_b   1.000
_cell.length_c   1.000
_cell.angle_alpha   90.00
_cell.angle_beta   90.00
_cell.angle_gamma   90.00
#
_symmetry.space_group_name_H-M   'P 1'
#
loop_
_entity.id
_entity.type
_entity.pdbx_description
1 polymer ?
#
loop_
_entity_poly.entity_id
_entity_poly.type
_entity_poly.pdbx_seq_one_letter_code
_entity_poly.pdbx_strand_id
1 'polypeptide(L)'
;MASPLTVDERRRWLYSLKQSPALRHTRASVLLRLLERARPVEPQPGEVICREGEPVDGVYLLRSGEWRVTAGGTVLLHLRPGMSLGVEALARGTWPVAVTAESASCALFLPRAELEAVAAVPRPGGFGGGVASRADVVTFRARGLELPPATVSLLVELVAKVMVHDFGDRVLLVRAGTKRSEGAVRGADGVFRRTVTPHAPVLPEGEDFDCVLLDGVPAPEGLTPREVWLVPPGGEPDAVGTPGAQVLPTVLLSPWRPQGSRTLLGRSLPDEDGWDEDVPPPGCRLRLDWERWVVRPGDARPLAALGLDAGTRDALSRWARAITGRRVGLALSGGGVWGFYHVHLLRRLAALDVPVDLLSSASMGSLVGAYYCGTARDGREGLDGLRRLQHRARGGHLSAAALSSVVTTQAMEWLVRGDLGDLALEELPVGFLPVTTDLTTGRCVVLEKGPLALAVRASGSAPGVWAPTLQPPARYVDGAFTSMVPVDVLLHAGADLVFSSNIFPAGHHHAARPLLPGAVGLFLSALNPLARAKDLLASGVLLLHRNGDLESARGDLRYDVGTRDQPLLGSMRFTHVDEVLDEAARDMGLEQKLLELKQAWEALRTRGSTSGGRRAA
;
A
#
# COMPACT_ATOMS: atom_id res chain seq x y z
N MET A 1 -30.57 17.67 6.09
CA MET A 1 -29.16 17.20 6.20
C MET A 1 -29.16 15.74 5.83
N ALA A 2 -28.38 15.32 4.83
CA ALA A 2 -28.27 13.92 4.48
C ALA A 2 -27.70 13.14 5.67
N SER A 3 -28.24 11.96 5.92
CA SER A 3 -27.70 11.01 6.90
C SER A 3 -26.22 10.71 6.58
N PRO A 4 -25.33 10.63 7.57
CA PRO A 4 -23.92 10.34 7.33
C PRO A 4 -23.77 9.01 6.57
N LEU A 5 -22.70 8.92 5.79
CA LEU A 5 -22.38 7.72 5.03
C LEU A 5 -22.11 6.54 5.96
N THR A 6 -22.74 5.41 5.68
CA THR A 6 -22.39 4.17 6.36
C THR A 6 -21.03 3.67 5.89
N VAL A 7 -20.40 2.86 6.70
CA VAL A 7 -19.13 2.18 6.42
C VAL A 7 -19.18 1.43 5.10
N ASP A 8 -20.23 0.63 4.86
CA ASP A 8 -20.40 -0.14 3.62
C ASP A 8 -20.59 0.76 2.39
N GLU A 9 -21.26 1.92 2.56
CA GLU A 9 -21.41 2.89 1.49
C GLU A 9 -20.06 3.52 1.12
N ARG A 10 -19.25 3.93 2.10
CA ARG A 10 -17.91 4.49 1.88
C ARG A 10 -17.01 3.51 1.13
N ARG A 11 -16.98 2.23 1.55
CA ARG A 11 -16.22 1.17 0.87
C ARG A 11 -16.65 0.99 -0.57
N ARG A 12 -17.95 0.81 -0.77
CA ARG A 12 -18.52 0.52 -2.08
C ARG A 12 -18.26 1.65 -3.07
N TRP A 13 -18.46 2.90 -2.64
CA TRP A 13 -18.27 4.04 -3.53
C TRP A 13 -16.83 4.43 -3.72
N LEU A 14 -15.97 4.26 -2.71
CA LEU A 14 -14.54 4.36 -2.91
C LEU A 14 -14.07 3.38 -4.00
N TYR A 15 -14.53 2.14 -3.93
CA TYR A 15 -14.26 1.15 -4.97
C TYR A 15 -14.76 1.60 -6.34
N SER A 16 -16.02 2.05 -6.45
CA SER A 16 -16.58 2.54 -7.70
C SER A 16 -15.78 3.70 -8.28
N LEU A 17 -15.41 4.69 -7.47
CA LEU A 17 -14.60 5.84 -7.92
C LEU A 17 -13.21 5.40 -8.40
N LYS A 18 -12.61 4.42 -7.74
CA LYS A 18 -11.30 3.85 -8.12
C LYS A 18 -11.35 3.09 -9.46
N GLN A 19 -12.51 2.68 -9.95
CA GLN A 19 -12.65 2.10 -11.30
C GLN A 19 -12.45 3.13 -12.42
N SER A 20 -12.65 4.41 -12.14
CA SER A 20 -12.37 5.46 -13.13
C SER A 20 -10.87 5.56 -13.42
N PRO A 21 -10.46 5.52 -14.71
CA PRO A 21 -9.07 5.75 -15.09
C PRO A 21 -8.50 7.08 -14.55
N ALA A 22 -9.35 8.10 -14.43
CA ALA A 22 -8.97 9.42 -13.91
C ALA A 22 -8.72 9.44 -12.40
N LEU A 23 -9.43 8.59 -11.63
CA LEU A 23 -9.42 8.60 -10.17
C LEU A 23 -8.70 7.40 -9.54
N ARG A 24 -8.37 6.35 -10.32
CA ARG A 24 -7.76 5.11 -9.81
C ARG A 24 -6.51 5.34 -8.97
N HIS A 25 -5.78 6.38 -9.32
CA HIS A 25 -4.53 6.74 -8.67
C HIS A 25 -4.68 7.83 -7.59
N THR A 26 -5.88 8.33 -7.38
CA THR A 26 -6.15 9.29 -6.31
C THR A 26 -6.14 8.56 -4.96
N ARG A 27 -5.53 9.16 -3.93
CA ARG A 27 -5.49 8.57 -2.59
C ARG A 27 -6.89 8.30 -2.07
N ALA A 28 -7.06 7.17 -1.37
CA ALA A 28 -8.33 6.81 -0.78
C ALA A 28 -8.86 7.88 0.20
N SER A 29 -7.98 8.47 1.03
CA SER A 29 -8.33 9.56 1.94
C SER A 29 -8.90 10.80 1.22
N VAL A 30 -8.35 11.13 0.05
CA VAL A 30 -8.84 12.26 -0.76
C VAL A 30 -10.22 11.95 -1.35
N LEU A 31 -10.43 10.73 -1.83
CA LEU A 31 -11.73 10.28 -2.36
C LEU A 31 -12.79 10.19 -1.25
N LEU A 32 -12.41 9.77 -0.06
CA LEU A 32 -13.31 9.73 1.11
C LEU A 32 -13.76 11.14 1.51
N ARG A 33 -12.85 12.11 1.58
CA ARG A 33 -13.21 13.52 1.81
C ARG A 33 -14.13 14.06 0.72
N LEU A 34 -13.91 13.66 -0.52
CA LEU A 34 -14.77 14.04 -1.63
C LEU A 34 -16.18 13.45 -1.44
N LEU A 35 -16.28 12.19 -1.03
CA LEU A 35 -17.56 11.54 -0.71
C LEU A 35 -18.31 12.25 0.43
N GLU A 36 -17.62 12.77 1.43
CA GLU A 36 -18.20 13.54 2.53
C GLU A 36 -18.77 14.90 2.10
N ARG A 37 -18.24 15.46 0.99
CA ARG A 37 -18.73 16.72 0.38
C ARG A 37 -19.79 16.49 -0.68
N ALA A 38 -20.11 15.23 -0.99
CA ALA A 38 -21.12 14.90 -1.99
C ALA A 38 -22.49 15.51 -1.65
N ARG A 39 -23.16 16.06 -2.66
CA ARG A 39 -24.45 16.74 -2.48
C ARG A 39 -25.58 15.73 -2.54
N PRO A 40 -26.49 15.69 -1.58
CA PRO A 40 -27.67 14.86 -1.68
C PRO A 40 -28.58 15.39 -2.80
N VAL A 41 -29.10 14.47 -3.61
CA VAL A 41 -30.11 14.72 -4.63
C VAL A 41 -31.26 13.73 -4.42
N GLU A 42 -32.48 14.20 -4.59
CA GLU A 42 -33.71 13.42 -4.32
C GLU A 42 -34.63 13.43 -5.55
N PRO A 43 -34.26 12.75 -6.64
CA PRO A 43 -35.06 12.72 -7.85
C PRO A 43 -36.42 12.09 -7.61
N GLN A 44 -37.45 12.70 -8.20
CA GLN A 44 -38.82 12.22 -8.17
C GLN A 44 -39.10 11.21 -9.30
N PRO A 45 -40.11 10.33 -9.19
CA PRO A 45 -40.47 9.41 -10.25
C PRO A 45 -40.74 10.14 -11.57
N GLY A 46 -40.09 9.70 -12.66
CA GLY A 46 -40.17 10.32 -13.99
C GLY A 46 -39.13 11.43 -14.24
N GLU A 47 -38.38 11.85 -13.21
CA GLU A 47 -37.35 12.86 -13.38
C GLU A 47 -36.15 12.30 -14.16
N VAL A 48 -35.67 13.08 -15.14
CA VAL A 48 -34.51 12.73 -15.95
C VAL A 48 -33.23 13.16 -15.26
N ILE A 49 -32.37 12.20 -14.95
CA ILE A 49 -31.07 12.42 -14.29
C ILE A 49 -30.04 12.91 -15.29
N CYS A 50 -29.96 12.28 -16.46
CA CYS A 50 -29.09 12.68 -17.56
C CYS A 50 -29.68 12.23 -18.90
N ARG A 51 -29.29 12.91 -20.00
CA ARG A 51 -29.66 12.55 -21.37
C ARG A 51 -28.46 12.08 -22.16
N GLU A 52 -28.72 11.14 -23.05
CA GLU A 52 -27.69 10.65 -23.99
C GLU A 52 -27.12 11.80 -24.82
N GLY A 53 -25.77 11.90 -24.91
CA GLY A 53 -25.05 12.93 -25.63
C GLY A 53 -24.81 14.23 -24.85
N GLU A 54 -25.47 14.48 -23.72
CA GLU A 54 -25.19 15.64 -22.89
C GLU A 54 -23.81 15.52 -22.22
N PRO A 55 -23.15 16.66 -21.89
CA PRO A 55 -21.90 16.63 -21.14
C PRO A 55 -22.08 15.96 -19.78
N VAL A 56 -21.08 15.16 -19.36
CA VAL A 56 -21.08 14.55 -18.03
C VAL A 56 -20.85 15.64 -17.00
N ASP A 57 -21.82 15.87 -16.13
CA ASP A 57 -21.81 16.85 -15.06
C ASP A 57 -21.18 16.34 -13.76
N GLY A 58 -21.14 15.04 -13.56
CA GLY A 58 -20.57 14.42 -12.37
C GLY A 58 -20.83 12.92 -12.25
N VAL A 59 -20.69 12.43 -11.02
CA VAL A 59 -20.98 11.05 -10.63
C VAL A 59 -22.10 11.03 -9.62
N TYR A 60 -23.04 10.12 -9.84
CA TYR A 60 -24.16 9.87 -8.94
C TYR A 60 -23.99 8.52 -8.23
N LEU A 61 -24.23 8.49 -6.94
CA LEU A 61 -24.12 7.32 -6.08
C LEU A 61 -25.50 7.03 -5.47
N LEU A 62 -26.20 6.01 -5.98
CA LEU A 62 -27.60 5.75 -5.61
C LEU A 62 -27.71 5.07 -4.25
N ARG A 63 -28.34 5.76 -3.28
CA ARG A 63 -28.60 5.27 -1.91
C ARG A 63 -29.90 4.50 -1.77
N SER A 64 -30.96 5.01 -2.41
CA SER A 64 -32.29 4.39 -2.37
C SER A 64 -33.05 4.68 -3.66
N GLY A 65 -34.06 3.87 -3.96
CA GLY A 65 -34.85 3.98 -5.17
C GLY A 65 -34.29 3.16 -6.35
N GLU A 66 -34.87 3.33 -7.53
CA GLU A 66 -34.52 2.62 -8.74
C GLU A 66 -34.51 3.57 -9.94
N TRP A 67 -33.48 3.50 -10.78
CA TRP A 67 -33.31 4.31 -11.97
C TRP A 67 -33.21 3.44 -13.21
N ARG A 68 -33.95 3.79 -14.25
CA ARG A 68 -33.91 3.12 -15.56
C ARG A 68 -32.87 3.76 -16.46
N VAL A 69 -32.01 2.93 -17.02
CA VAL A 69 -30.95 3.33 -17.97
C VAL A 69 -31.35 2.90 -19.37
N THR A 70 -31.35 3.85 -20.30
CA THR A 70 -31.71 3.62 -21.70
C THR A 70 -30.61 4.13 -22.65
N ALA A 71 -30.44 3.46 -23.80
CA ALA A 71 -29.63 3.94 -24.92
C ALA A 71 -30.38 3.73 -26.22
N GLY A 72 -30.46 4.76 -27.06
CA GLY A 72 -31.23 4.72 -28.30
C GLY A 72 -32.71 4.33 -28.08
N GLY A 73 -33.27 4.68 -26.92
CA GLY A 73 -34.65 4.33 -26.54
C GLY A 73 -34.87 2.91 -26.01
N THR A 74 -33.83 2.08 -25.97
CA THR A 74 -33.89 0.69 -25.44
C THR A 74 -33.44 0.66 -23.99
N VAL A 75 -34.19 -0.02 -23.11
CA VAL A 75 -33.80 -0.21 -21.70
C VAL A 75 -32.62 -1.18 -21.65
N LEU A 76 -31.51 -0.73 -21.06
CA LEU A 76 -30.29 -1.52 -20.87
C LEU A 76 -30.29 -2.23 -19.52
N LEU A 77 -30.58 -1.48 -18.46
CA LEU A 77 -30.55 -2.00 -17.09
C LEU A 77 -31.30 -1.05 -16.13
N HIS A 78 -31.52 -1.54 -14.93
CA HIS A 78 -32.01 -0.74 -13.81
C HIS A 78 -30.89 -0.57 -12.77
N LEU A 79 -30.58 0.69 -12.40
CA LEU A 79 -29.67 0.99 -11.31
C LEU A 79 -30.41 0.83 -9.98
N ARG A 80 -29.76 0.14 -9.04
CA ARG A 80 -30.28 -0.16 -7.71
C ARG A 80 -29.38 0.47 -6.63
N PRO A 81 -29.87 0.56 -5.39
CA PRO A 81 -29.09 1.08 -4.28
C PRO A 81 -27.70 0.44 -4.17
N GLY A 82 -26.69 1.29 -4.03
CA GLY A 82 -25.29 0.91 -4.01
C GLY A 82 -24.58 0.89 -5.36
N MET A 83 -25.29 1.18 -6.47
CA MET A 83 -24.68 1.36 -7.78
C MET A 83 -24.31 2.83 -8.02
N SER A 84 -23.31 3.05 -8.86
CA SER A 84 -22.85 4.38 -9.29
C SER A 84 -23.16 4.61 -10.76
N LEU A 85 -23.38 5.87 -11.13
CA LEU A 85 -23.60 6.33 -12.49
C LEU A 85 -22.57 7.42 -12.82
N GLY A 86 -21.93 7.36 -13.98
CA GLY A 86 -21.04 8.42 -14.46
C GLY A 86 -19.55 8.15 -14.31
N VAL A 87 -19.15 7.19 -13.49
CA VAL A 87 -17.72 6.87 -13.23
C VAL A 87 -16.95 6.57 -14.52
N GLU A 88 -17.52 5.76 -15.41
CA GLU A 88 -16.93 5.44 -16.73
C GLU A 88 -17.14 6.57 -17.74
N ALA A 89 -18.26 7.29 -17.64
CA ALA A 89 -18.59 8.38 -18.54
C ALA A 89 -17.70 9.60 -18.37
N LEU A 90 -17.09 9.81 -17.18
CA LEU A 90 -16.13 10.90 -16.94
C LEU A 90 -15.02 10.94 -17.98
N ALA A 91 -14.49 9.78 -18.38
CA ALA A 91 -13.42 9.70 -19.38
C ALA A 91 -13.89 10.02 -20.80
N ARG A 92 -15.18 9.82 -21.10
CA ARG A 92 -15.78 10.07 -22.41
C ARG A 92 -16.21 11.52 -22.61
N GLY A 93 -16.49 12.22 -21.50
CA GLY A 93 -16.92 13.60 -21.49
C GLY A 93 -18.41 13.81 -21.79
N THR A 94 -19.10 12.84 -22.36
CA THR A 94 -20.55 12.88 -22.64
C THR A 94 -21.25 11.63 -22.13
N TRP A 95 -22.53 11.76 -21.76
CA TRP A 95 -23.35 10.64 -21.30
C TRP A 95 -23.63 9.67 -22.45
N PRO A 96 -23.22 8.39 -22.32
CA PRO A 96 -23.50 7.38 -23.34
C PRO A 96 -24.93 6.81 -23.25
N VAL A 97 -25.70 7.23 -22.25
CA VAL A 97 -27.04 6.72 -21.91
C VAL A 97 -27.92 7.85 -21.39
N ALA A 98 -29.23 7.67 -21.45
CA ALA A 98 -30.19 8.46 -20.71
C ALA A 98 -30.66 7.71 -19.47
N VAL A 99 -30.87 8.42 -18.36
CA VAL A 99 -31.27 7.83 -17.08
C VAL A 99 -32.45 8.58 -16.51
N THR A 100 -33.48 7.85 -16.08
CA THR A 100 -34.71 8.37 -15.49
C THR A 100 -35.00 7.67 -14.19
N ALA A 101 -35.39 8.41 -13.16
CA ALA A 101 -35.84 7.86 -11.89
C ALA A 101 -37.18 7.16 -12.05
N GLU A 102 -37.28 5.90 -11.64
CA GLU A 102 -38.55 5.13 -11.66
C GLU A 102 -39.32 5.21 -10.34
N SER A 103 -38.62 5.46 -9.27
CA SER A 103 -39.18 5.64 -7.93
C SER A 103 -38.60 6.88 -7.26
N ALA A 104 -39.25 7.37 -6.22
CA ALA A 104 -38.67 8.37 -5.32
C ALA A 104 -37.33 7.83 -4.82
N SER A 105 -36.25 8.57 -5.03
CA SER A 105 -34.90 8.08 -4.84
C SER A 105 -34.04 9.10 -4.10
N CYS A 106 -32.98 8.61 -3.46
CA CYS A 106 -31.96 9.44 -2.86
C CYS A 106 -30.62 9.00 -3.42
N ALA A 107 -29.83 9.94 -3.91
CA ALA A 107 -28.48 9.71 -4.37
C ALA A 107 -27.54 10.81 -3.85
N LEU A 108 -26.25 10.56 -3.90
CA LEU A 108 -25.23 11.57 -3.69
C LEU A 108 -24.62 11.94 -5.03
N PHE A 109 -24.50 13.23 -5.26
CA PHE A 109 -23.92 13.80 -6.47
C PHE A 109 -22.54 14.39 -6.18
N LEU A 110 -21.57 13.97 -6.98
CA LEU A 110 -20.20 14.47 -6.98
C LEU A 110 -19.98 15.26 -8.28
N PRO A 111 -19.91 16.59 -8.22
CA PRO A 111 -19.71 17.42 -9.42
C PRO A 111 -18.41 17.08 -10.14
N ARG A 112 -18.46 17.07 -11.48
CA ARG A 112 -17.29 16.81 -12.33
C ARG A 112 -16.11 17.74 -11.99
N ALA A 113 -16.37 19.01 -11.74
CA ALA A 113 -15.33 19.97 -11.39
C ALA A 113 -14.57 19.60 -10.10
N GLU A 114 -15.27 19.04 -9.09
CA GLU A 114 -14.64 18.57 -7.86
C GLU A 114 -13.84 17.28 -8.09
N LEU A 115 -14.36 16.38 -8.93
CA LEU A 115 -13.67 15.14 -9.33
C LEU A 115 -12.43 15.45 -10.16
N GLU A 116 -12.51 16.38 -11.11
CA GLU A 116 -11.37 16.82 -11.93
C GLU A 116 -10.35 17.59 -11.08
N ALA A 117 -10.77 18.41 -10.15
CA ALA A 117 -9.88 19.10 -9.21
C ALA A 117 -9.10 18.08 -8.36
N VAL A 118 -9.73 16.99 -7.95
CA VAL A 118 -9.09 15.91 -7.18
C VAL A 118 -8.24 15.01 -8.08
N ALA A 119 -8.67 14.75 -9.31
CA ALA A 119 -7.89 14.00 -10.31
C ALA A 119 -6.71 14.83 -10.84
N ALA A 120 -6.89 16.15 -10.95
CA ALA A 120 -5.86 17.12 -11.32
C ALA A 120 -4.97 17.52 -10.13
N VAL A 121 -5.38 17.20 -8.87
CA VAL A 121 -4.44 17.27 -7.75
C VAL A 121 -3.31 16.32 -8.10
N PRO A 122 -2.14 16.80 -8.45
CA PRO A 122 -0.98 15.95 -8.59
C PRO A 122 -0.93 15.13 -7.32
N ARG A 123 -0.63 13.83 -7.44
CA ARG A 123 -0.37 12.96 -6.29
C ARG A 123 0.49 13.73 -5.31
N PRO A 124 0.40 13.51 -3.98
CA PRO A 124 1.19 14.27 -3.02
C PRO A 124 2.63 14.24 -3.46
N GLY A 125 3.05 15.35 -3.94
CA GLY A 125 4.23 15.57 -4.75
C GLY A 125 4.03 16.60 -5.84
N GLY A 126 2.80 16.93 -6.22
CA GLY A 126 2.52 17.92 -7.26
C GLY A 126 1.56 19.00 -6.76
N PHE A 127 1.96 20.24 -6.80
CA PHE A 127 1.13 21.39 -6.46
C PHE A 127 0.11 21.66 -7.58
N GLY A 128 -1.18 21.47 -7.28
CA GLY A 128 -2.27 21.78 -8.19
C GLY A 128 -2.66 23.25 -8.16
N GLY A 129 -2.81 23.82 -9.30
CA GLY A 129 -3.44 25.10 -9.53
C GLY A 129 -2.81 25.81 -10.72
N GLY A 130 -3.52 25.88 -11.81
CA GLY A 130 -3.26 26.49 -13.10
C GLY A 130 -1.96 27.24 -13.28
N VAL A 131 -1.28 26.94 -14.40
CA VAL A 131 -0.07 27.58 -14.91
C VAL A 131 1.24 27.02 -14.33
N ALA A 132 1.96 26.25 -15.17
CA ALA A 132 3.32 25.74 -15.02
C ALA A 132 3.53 24.72 -13.88
N SER A 133 4.07 23.53 -14.20
CA SER A 133 4.50 22.50 -13.25
C SER A 133 5.43 23.11 -12.21
N ARG A 134 4.94 23.32 -10.99
CA ARG A 134 5.81 23.76 -9.89
C ARG A 134 6.51 22.55 -9.33
N ALA A 135 7.81 22.68 -9.09
CA ALA A 135 8.64 21.67 -8.46
C ALA A 135 8.11 21.28 -7.07
N ASP A 136 8.23 20.02 -6.71
CA ASP A 136 8.01 19.55 -5.34
C ASP A 136 9.06 20.19 -4.42
N VAL A 137 8.63 20.94 -3.42
CA VAL A 137 9.54 21.55 -2.44
C VAL A 137 9.62 20.69 -1.20
N VAL A 138 10.83 20.29 -0.83
CA VAL A 138 11.09 19.39 0.31
C VAL A 138 12.04 20.06 1.29
N THR A 139 11.65 20.07 2.57
CA THR A 139 12.50 20.54 3.69
C THR A 139 12.91 19.39 4.58
N PHE A 140 14.08 19.51 5.19
CA PHE A 140 14.63 18.49 6.08
C PHE A 140 14.85 19.07 7.47
N ARG A 141 14.38 18.34 8.49
CA ARG A 141 14.53 18.74 9.91
C ARG A 141 14.94 17.55 10.76
N ALA A 142 15.97 17.71 11.58
CA ALA A 142 16.28 16.76 12.64
C ALA A 142 15.44 17.09 13.88
N ARG A 143 14.79 16.08 14.46
CA ARG A 143 13.98 16.21 15.68
C ARG A 143 14.36 15.12 16.68
N GLY A 144 14.69 15.50 17.90
CA GLY A 144 15.10 14.56 18.94
C GLY A 144 16.43 13.84 18.66
N LEU A 145 17.17 14.28 17.65
CA LEU A 145 18.50 13.80 17.28
C LEU A 145 19.47 14.97 17.30
N GLU A 146 20.56 14.83 18.03
CA GLU A 146 21.72 15.73 17.94
C GLU A 146 22.58 15.31 16.74
N LEU A 147 22.09 15.58 15.53
CA LEU A 147 22.86 15.35 14.32
C LEU A 147 23.67 16.59 13.97
N PRO A 148 24.96 16.44 13.64
CA PRO A 148 25.73 17.53 13.05
C PRO A 148 25.03 18.04 11.78
N PRO A 149 24.90 19.37 11.56
CA PRO A 149 24.31 19.90 10.32
C PRO A 149 24.93 19.33 9.05
N ALA A 150 26.24 19.05 9.08
CA ALA A 150 26.95 18.40 7.97
C ALA A 150 26.41 17.01 7.62
N THR A 151 25.90 16.25 8.60
CA THR A 151 25.29 14.93 8.36
C THR A 151 23.96 15.07 7.66
N VAL A 152 23.11 16.03 8.08
CA VAL A 152 21.84 16.31 7.39
C VAL A 152 22.11 16.74 5.96
N SER A 153 23.03 17.68 5.75
CA SER A 153 23.43 18.16 4.41
C SER A 153 23.96 17.03 3.53
N LEU A 154 24.71 16.08 4.10
CA LEU A 154 25.18 14.89 3.37
C LEU A 154 24.02 13.99 2.94
N LEU A 155 23.07 13.72 3.83
CA LEU A 155 21.87 12.91 3.49
C LEU A 155 21.03 13.56 2.40
N VAL A 156 20.82 14.88 2.46
CA VAL A 156 20.09 15.64 1.46
C VAL A 156 20.81 15.56 0.11
N GLU A 157 22.13 15.67 0.10
CA GLU A 157 22.93 15.59 -1.13
C GLU A 157 22.90 14.19 -1.75
N LEU A 158 23.01 13.14 -0.92
CA LEU A 158 22.95 11.76 -1.40
C LEU A 158 21.57 11.43 -1.99
N VAL A 159 20.50 11.85 -1.34
CA VAL A 159 19.15 11.61 -1.89
C VAL A 159 18.91 12.40 -3.18
N ALA A 160 19.45 13.62 -3.31
CA ALA A 160 19.41 14.38 -4.56
C ALA A 160 20.10 13.62 -5.71
N LYS A 161 21.28 13.05 -5.47
CA LYS A 161 22.00 12.23 -6.46
C LYS A 161 21.21 10.97 -6.85
N VAL A 162 20.54 10.32 -5.89
CA VAL A 162 19.68 9.17 -6.15
C VAL A 162 18.49 9.56 -7.03
N MET A 163 17.82 10.67 -6.74
CA MET A 163 16.69 11.16 -7.55
C MET A 163 17.11 11.42 -9.01
N VAL A 164 18.27 12.04 -9.21
CA VAL A 164 18.81 12.26 -10.55
C VAL A 164 19.17 10.95 -11.25
N HIS A 165 19.82 10.03 -10.54
CA HIS A 165 20.33 8.79 -11.12
C HIS A 165 19.21 7.77 -11.39
N ASP A 166 18.32 7.54 -10.40
CA ASP A 166 17.34 6.46 -10.46
C ASP A 166 16.03 6.88 -11.19
N PHE A 167 15.68 8.17 -11.15
CA PHE A 167 14.42 8.68 -11.71
C PHE A 167 14.60 9.62 -12.90
N GLY A 168 15.81 10.15 -13.10
CA GLY A 168 16.08 11.16 -14.12
C GLY A 168 15.53 12.54 -13.78
N ASP A 169 15.17 12.79 -12.50
CA ASP A 169 14.58 14.05 -12.05
C ASP A 169 15.59 15.21 -12.20
N ARG A 170 15.09 16.38 -12.58
CA ARG A 170 15.83 17.65 -12.48
C ARG A 170 15.71 18.18 -11.06
N VAL A 171 16.75 17.93 -10.25
CA VAL A 171 16.76 18.26 -8.83
C VAL A 171 17.58 19.53 -8.57
N LEU A 172 16.94 20.50 -7.88
CA LEU A 172 17.62 21.69 -7.38
C LEU A 172 17.87 21.55 -5.87
N LEU A 173 19.14 21.57 -5.48
CA LEU A 173 19.56 21.64 -4.08
C LEU A 173 19.88 23.09 -3.70
N VAL A 174 19.13 23.65 -2.75
CA VAL A 174 19.29 25.01 -2.26
C VAL A 174 19.88 25.02 -0.86
N ARG A 175 20.96 25.75 -0.66
CA ARG A 175 21.65 25.91 0.61
C ARG A 175 21.73 27.37 1.05
N ALA A 176 21.69 27.59 2.36
CA ALA A 176 22.01 28.89 2.94
C ALA A 176 23.52 29.17 2.81
N GLY A 177 23.89 30.41 2.51
CA GLY A 177 25.27 30.85 2.44
C GLY A 177 25.45 32.35 2.54
N THR A 178 26.68 32.79 2.69
CA THR A 178 27.04 34.21 2.85
C THR A 178 27.09 34.97 1.53
N LYS A 179 27.26 34.24 0.41
CA LYS A 179 27.27 34.80 -0.93
C LYS A 179 26.20 34.14 -1.77
N ARG A 180 25.36 34.94 -2.43
CA ARG A 180 24.34 34.44 -3.36
C ARG A 180 25.02 34.00 -4.68
N SER A 181 24.63 32.82 -5.19
CA SER A 181 24.95 32.45 -6.57
C SER A 181 24.01 33.18 -7.55
N GLU A 182 24.51 33.58 -8.71
CA GLU A 182 23.71 34.28 -9.74
C GLU A 182 22.65 33.36 -10.37
N GLY A 183 22.83 32.03 -10.31
CA GLY A 183 21.92 31.06 -10.87
C GLY A 183 22.10 29.67 -10.24
N ALA A 184 21.38 28.69 -10.76
CA ALA A 184 21.58 27.27 -10.44
C ALA A 184 22.71 26.68 -11.30
N VAL A 185 23.69 26.08 -10.65
CA VAL A 185 24.84 25.47 -11.33
C VAL A 185 24.67 23.94 -11.32
N ARG A 186 24.69 23.33 -12.51
CA ARG A 186 24.64 21.88 -12.65
C ARG A 186 26.01 21.26 -12.34
N GLY A 187 26.05 20.34 -11.36
CA GLY A 187 27.24 19.56 -11.03
C GLY A 187 27.48 18.40 -12.01
N ALA A 188 28.67 17.79 -11.94
CA ALA A 188 29.00 16.59 -12.69
C ALA A 188 28.11 15.38 -12.34
N ASP A 189 27.52 15.39 -11.16
CA ASP A 189 26.53 14.42 -10.65
C ASP A 189 25.09 14.68 -11.18
N GLY A 190 24.90 15.71 -11.98
CA GLY A 190 23.62 16.09 -12.55
C GLY A 190 22.72 16.92 -11.62
N VAL A 191 23.07 17.09 -10.35
CA VAL A 191 22.33 17.89 -9.38
C VAL A 191 22.58 19.38 -9.63
N PHE A 192 21.52 20.18 -9.71
CA PHE A 192 21.62 21.64 -9.75
C PHE A 192 21.78 22.17 -8.34
N ARG A 193 22.71 23.08 -8.13
CA ARG A 193 23.01 23.68 -6.81
C ARG A 193 22.87 25.17 -6.85
N ARG A 194 22.26 25.74 -5.80
CA ARG A 194 22.12 27.19 -5.62
C ARG A 194 22.39 27.55 -4.17
N THR A 195 23.16 28.62 -3.96
CA THR A 195 23.34 29.22 -2.64
C THR A 195 22.50 30.49 -2.54
N VAL A 196 21.72 30.60 -1.47
CA VAL A 196 20.85 31.76 -1.21
C VAL A 196 21.24 32.44 0.10
N THR A 197 21.08 33.76 0.13
CA THR A 197 21.18 34.54 1.38
C THR A 197 19.79 34.63 2.02
N PRO A 198 19.67 34.89 3.33
CA PRO A 198 18.40 35.19 3.95
C PRO A 198 17.65 36.28 3.16
N HIS A 199 16.36 36.08 2.92
CA HIS A 199 15.49 36.98 2.12
C HIS A 199 15.66 36.97 0.59
N ALA A 200 16.55 36.13 0.04
CA ALA A 200 16.63 35.98 -1.42
C ALA A 200 15.56 34.99 -1.92
N PRO A 201 15.04 35.16 -3.17
CA PRO A 201 14.12 34.18 -3.77
C PRO A 201 14.81 32.83 -3.88
N VAL A 202 14.13 31.79 -3.37
CA VAL A 202 14.65 30.42 -3.31
C VAL A 202 14.67 29.78 -4.70
N LEU A 203 13.62 30.02 -5.50
CA LEU A 203 13.49 29.46 -6.84
C LEU A 203 14.05 30.43 -7.89
N PRO A 204 14.85 29.95 -8.86
CA PRO A 204 15.26 30.76 -10.01
C PRO A 204 14.07 31.00 -10.91
N GLU A 205 13.97 32.22 -11.48
CA GLU A 205 12.94 32.57 -12.45
C GLU A 205 13.21 31.85 -13.78
N GLY A 206 12.17 31.24 -14.36
CA GLY A 206 12.24 30.66 -15.70
C GLY A 206 12.90 29.30 -15.82
N GLU A 207 13.30 28.68 -14.73
CA GLU A 207 13.83 27.30 -14.72
C GLU A 207 12.81 26.32 -14.12
N ASP A 208 12.57 25.21 -14.83
CA ASP A 208 11.70 24.12 -14.36
C ASP A 208 12.50 23.02 -13.68
N PHE A 209 12.16 22.69 -12.44
CA PHE A 209 12.70 21.57 -11.68
C PHE A 209 11.57 20.62 -11.29
N ASP A 210 11.87 19.31 -11.24
CA ASP A 210 10.93 18.29 -10.76
C ASP A 210 10.87 18.29 -9.23
N CYS A 211 12.01 18.56 -8.57
CA CYS A 211 12.12 18.58 -7.12
C CYS A 211 13.10 19.66 -6.65
N VAL A 212 12.75 20.36 -5.58
CA VAL A 212 13.61 21.35 -4.90
C VAL A 212 13.85 20.90 -3.47
N LEU A 213 15.09 20.62 -3.12
CA LEU A 213 15.51 20.20 -1.79
C LEU A 213 16.10 21.40 -1.04
N LEU A 214 15.53 21.75 0.11
CA LEU A 214 15.95 22.87 0.93
C LEU A 214 16.79 22.36 2.11
N ASP A 215 18.08 22.65 2.07
CA ASP A 215 19.07 22.28 3.10
C ASP A 215 19.36 23.49 3.98
N GLY A 216 18.70 23.57 5.15
CA GLY A 216 18.82 24.65 6.09
C GLY A 216 18.18 25.98 5.63
N VAL A 217 17.34 25.94 4.60
CA VAL A 217 16.62 27.09 4.05
C VAL A 217 15.13 26.93 4.34
N PRO A 218 14.43 27.99 4.82
CA PRO A 218 12.99 27.93 5.00
C PRO A 218 12.26 27.83 3.63
N ALA A 219 11.09 27.22 3.64
CA ALA A 219 10.24 27.20 2.45
C ALA A 219 9.77 28.61 2.09
N PRO A 220 9.64 28.94 0.79
CA PRO A 220 9.10 30.21 0.34
C PRO A 220 7.67 30.43 0.86
N GLU A 221 7.31 31.68 1.14
CA GLU A 221 5.95 32.05 1.52
C GLU A 221 4.94 31.63 0.44
N GLY A 222 3.81 31.09 0.86
CA GLY A 222 2.73 30.62 -0.03
C GLY A 222 2.98 29.25 -0.68
N LEU A 223 4.07 28.57 -0.37
CA LEU A 223 4.30 27.18 -0.75
C LEU A 223 4.20 26.27 0.48
N THR A 224 3.48 25.16 0.33
CA THR A 224 3.39 24.11 1.36
C THR A 224 4.41 23.03 1.06
N PRO A 225 5.55 22.98 1.76
CA PRO A 225 6.59 22.00 1.51
C PRO A 225 6.18 20.62 2.03
N ARG A 226 6.80 19.58 1.48
CA ARG A 226 6.88 18.30 2.16
C ARG A 226 7.99 18.38 3.20
N GLU A 227 7.69 18.06 4.46
CA GLU A 227 8.65 18.06 5.54
C GLU A 227 9.18 16.65 5.80
N VAL A 228 10.46 16.42 5.63
CA VAL A 228 11.14 15.19 6.03
C VAL A 228 11.72 15.38 7.42
N TRP A 229 11.22 14.60 8.38
CA TRP A 229 11.69 14.67 9.76
C TRP A 229 12.59 13.50 10.08
N LEU A 230 13.86 13.76 10.31
CA LEU A 230 14.83 12.79 10.79
C LEU A 230 14.64 12.61 12.29
N VAL A 231 14.21 11.42 12.71
CA VAL A 231 13.87 11.12 14.13
C VAL A 231 14.66 9.92 14.64
N PRO A 232 14.93 9.84 15.97
CA PRO A 232 15.55 8.67 16.55
C PRO A 232 14.58 7.47 16.57
N PRO A 233 15.08 6.25 16.75
CA PRO A 233 14.23 5.10 17.02
C PRO A 233 13.36 5.33 18.26
N GLY A 234 12.06 5.04 18.14
CA GLY A 234 11.10 5.29 19.21
C GLY A 234 10.69 6.75 19.40
N GLY A 235 11.29 7.69 18.65
CA GLY A 235 10.84 9.06 18.55
C GLY A 235 9.60 9.14 17.68
N GLU A 236 8.41 9.20 18.25
CA GLU A 236 7.22 9.60 17.51
C GLU A 236 7.30 11.11 17.28
N PRO A 237 7.08 11.60 16.05
CA PRO A 237 7.05 13.03 15.84
C PRO A 237 5.82 13.58 16.56
N ASP A 238 6.01 14.43 17.57
CA ASP A 238 4.95 15.27 18.07
C ASP A 238 4.33 16.02 16.88
N ALA A 239 3.04 15.87 16.68
CA ALA A 239 2.33 16.08 15.43
C ALA A 239 2.20 17.55 14.97
N VAL A 240 3.16 18.42 15.24
CA VAL A 240 3.07 19.84 14.85
C VAL A 240 4.10 20.16 13.75
N GLY A 241 3.78 19.75 12.53
CA GLY A 241 4.40 20.30 11.31
C GLY A 241 3.91 21.71 11.00
N THR A 242 4.45 22.29 9.95
CA THR A 242 3.89 23.53 9.37
C THR A 242 2.42 23.24 8.97
N PRO A 243 1.45 24.12 9.31
CA PRO A 243 0.06 23.88 8.96
C PRO A 243 -0.11 23.56 7.47
N GLY A 244 -0.74 22.44 7.17
CA GLY A 244 -0.95 21.95 5.80
C GLY A 244 0.24 21.21 5.17
N ALA A 245 1.42 21.18 5.80
CA ALA A 245 2.57 20.44 5.29
C ALA A 245 2.38 18.93 5.43
N GLN A 246 2.79 18.18 4.41
CA GLN A 246 2.86 16.74 4.50
C GLN A 246 4.15 16.32 5.18
N VAL A 247 4.04 15.71 6.36
CA VAL A 247 5.18 15.23 7.13
C VAL A 247 5.54 13.80 6.72
N LEU A 248 6.81 13.55 6.44
CA LEU A 248 7.38 12.22 6.23
C LEU A 248 8.39 11.93 7.35
N PRO A 249 7.99 11.23 8.42
CA PRO A 249 8.93 10.79 9.44
C PRO A 249 9.95 9.83 8.84
N THR A 250 11.22 10.03 9.14
CA THR A 250 12.32 9.15 8.73
C THR A 250 13.12 8.74 9.94
N VAL A 251 12.95 7.49 10.36
CA VAL A 251 13.66 6.92 11.51
C VAL A 251 15.06 6.55 11.08
N LEU A 252 16.06 7.15 11.74
CA LEU A 252 17.47 6.80 11.53
C LEU A 252 17.85 5.62 12.42
N LEU A 253 18.15 4.48 11.84
CA LEU A 253 18.53 3.26 12.53
C LEU A 253 20.06 3.11 12.56
N SER A 254 20.60 2.79 13.73
CA SER A 254 22.01 2.41 13.84
C SER A 254 22.20 0.99 13.31
N PRO A 255 23.20 0.73 12.44
CA PRO A 255 23.48 -0.61 11.94
C PRO A 255 24.00 -1.57 13.04
N TRP A 256 24.49 -1.04 14.15
CA TRP A 256 25.26 -1.79 15.15
C TRP A 256 24.47 -2.18 16.41
N ARG A 257 23.30 -1.61 16.65
CA ARG A 257 22.52 -1.89 17.85
C ARG A 257 21.12 -2.33 17.48
N PRO A 258 20.68 -3.53 17.91
CA PRO A 258 19.28 -3.89 17.89
C PRO A 258 18.49 -2.86 18.69
N GLN A 259 17.51 -2.24 18.07
CA GLN A 259 16.72 -1.15 18.66
C GLN A 259 15.24 -1.51 18.71
N GLY A 260 14.93 -2.77 18.37
CA GLY A 260 13.57 -3.25 18.27
C GLY A 260 12.90 -3.48 19.63
N SER A 261 11.61 -3.25 19.69
CA SER A 261 10.77 -3.55 20.83
C SER A 261 10.74 -5.06 21.11
N ARG A 262 10.78 -5.45 22.37
CA ARG A 262 10.56 -6.84 22.80
C ARG A 262 9.08 -7.19 22.91
N THR A 263 8.22 -6.19 22.90
CA THR A 263 6.77 -6.32 22.99
C THR A 263 6.15 -6.05 21.62
N LEU A 264 5.21 -6.88 21.23
CA LEU A 264 4.46 -6.68 19.98
C LEU A 264 3.51 -5.50 20.17
N LEU A 265 3.67 -4.48 19.36
CA LEU A 265 2.82 -3.29 19.34
C LEU A 265 2.15 -3.21 17.98
N GLY A 266 0.85 -3.06 18.01
CA GLY A 266 0.03 -2.88 16.83
C GLY A 266 -0.92 -1.71 17.00
N ARG A 267 -1.34 -1.15 15.89
CA ARG A 267 -2.36 -0.13 15.81
C ARG A 267 -3.60 -0.75 15.19
N SER A 268 -4.74 -0.62 15.86
CA SER A 268 -6.01 -0.96 15.22
C SER A 268 -6.15 -0.12 13.96
N LEU A 269 -6.51 -0.76 12.84
CA LEU A 269 -7.00 0.02 11.72
C LEU A 269 -8.17 0.83 12.26
N PRO A 270 -8.20 2.15 12.01
CA PRO A 270 -9.34 2.96 12.41
C PRO A 270 -10.59 2.29 11.87
N ASP A 271 -11.65 2.29 12.65
CA ASP A 271 -12.97 2.04 12.10
C ASP A 271 -13.12 3.02 10.94
N GLU A 272 -13.80 2.62 9.89
CA GLU A 272 -13.87 3.36 8.63
C GLU A 272 -14.33 4.83 8.79
N ASP A 273 -14.83 5.20 9.98
CA ASP A 273 -15.17 6.56 10.40
C ASP A 273 -13.96 7.39 10.88
N GLY A 274 -12.83 6.77 11.16
CA GLY A 274 -11.66 7.41 11.79
C GLY A 274 -10.40 7.30 10.94
N TRP A 275 -10.47 7.67 9.66
CA TRP A 275 -9.27 8.03 8.91
C TRP A 275 -8.74 9.35 9.47
N ASP A 276 -8.08 9.25 10.61
CA ASP A 276 -7.52 10.38 11.32
C ASP A 276 -6.38 10.94 10.47
N GLU A 277 -6.63 12.08 9.81
CA GLU A 277 -5.68 12.75 8.92
C GLU A 277 -4.44 13.22 9.69
N ASP A 278 -4.55 13.32 11.00
CA ASP A 278 -3.50 13.81 11.89
C ASP A 278 -2.48 12.72 12.27
N VAL A 279 -2.76 11.44 11.99
CA VAL A 279 -1.78 10.37 12.21
C VAL A 279 -0.85 10.28 11.00
N PRO A 280 0.42 10.67 11.14
CA PRO A 280 1.35 10.56 10.03
C PRO A 280 1.49 9.10 9.60
N PRO A 281 1.62 8.82 8.29
CA PRO A 281 1.84 7.46 7.80
C PRO A 281 3.11 6.89 8.46
N PRO A 282 3.21 5.56 8.61
CA PRO A 282 4.41 4.94 9.17
C PRO A 282 5.63 5.46 8.42
N GLY A 283 6.58 5.99 9.19
CA GLY A 283 7.75 6.67 8.66
C GLY A 283 8.64 5.74 7.85
N CYS A 284 9.42 6.32 6.97
CA CYS A 284 10.54 5.62 6.36
C CYS A 284 11.56 5.23 7.42
N ARG A 285 12.22 4.11 7.19
CA ARG A 285 13.31 3.64 8.03
C ARG A 285 14.58 3.71 7.20
N LEU A 286 15.55 4.47 7.69
CA LEU A 286 16.81 4.68 7.00
C LEU A 286 17.93 4.08 7.84
N ARG A 287 18.41 2.90 7.44
CA ARG A 287 19.56 2.25 8.07
C ARG A 287 20.80 2.52 7.23
N LEU A 288 21.66 3.36 7.72
CA LEU A 288 22.87 3.78 7.02
C LEU A 288 24.06 3.73 7.98
N ASP A 289 25.16 3.21 7.48
CA ASP A 289 26.46 3.21 8.18
C ASP A 289 27.25 4.45 7.79
N TRP A 290 26.73 5.64 8.16
CA TRP A 290 27.37 6.91 7.79
C TRP A 290 28.74 7.13 8.43
N GLU A 291 29.09 6.44 9.50
CA GLU A 291 30.41 6.54 10.14
C GLU A 291 31.53 5.99 9.24
N ARG A 292 31.20 5.10 8.34
CA ARG A 292 32.13 4.52 7.37
C ARG A 292 32.22 5.26 6.04
N TRP A 293 31.40 6.27 5.83
CA TRP A 293 31.39 6.94 4.54
C TRP A 293 32.57 7.90 4.39
N VAL A 294 33.29 7.74 3.28
CA VAL A 294 34.33 8.67 2.82
C VAL A 294 33.71 9.78 1.95
N VAL A 295 32.40 9.99 2.02
CA VAL A 295 31.67 11.01 1.27
C VAL A 295 31.52 12.26 2.12
N ARG A 296 31.77 13.43 1.51
CA ARG A 296 31.66 14.74 2.17
C ARG A 296 30.55 15.57 1.54
N PRO A 297 29.89 16.47 2.28
CA PRO A 297 28.99 17.44 1.68
C PRO A 297 29.72 18.25 0.59
N GLY A 298 29.08 18.40 -0.60
CA GLY A 298 29.68 19.07 -1.74
C GLY A 298 30.49 18.16 -2.67
N ASP A 299 30.55 16.86 -2.43
CA ASP A 299 31.17 15.90 -3.34
C ASP A 299 30.44 15.85 -4.69
N ALA A 300 31.05 16.37 -5.75
CA ALA A 300 30.45 16.47 -7.08
C ALA A 300 30.51 15.16 -7.89
N ARG A 301 31.08 14.08 -7.35
CA ARG A 301 31.12 12.80 -8.05
C ARG A 301 29.72 12.24 -8.29
N PRO A 302 29.45 11.61 -9.45
CA PRO A 302 28.22 10.87 -9.70
C PRO A 302 27.97 9.77 -8.64
N LEU A 303 26.72 9.41 -8.41
CA LEU A 303 26.33 8.40 -7.42
C LEU A 303 27.10 7.07 -7.58
N ALA A 304 27.28 6.60 -8.83
CA ALA A 304 28.01 5.37 -9.13
C ALA A 304 29.51 5.42 -8.73
N ALA A 305 30.10 6.62 -8.66
CA ALA A 305 31.52 6.81 -8.32
C ALA A 305 31.75 6.99 -6.80
N LEU A 306 30.69 7.00 -5.98
CA LEU A 306 30.82 7.19 -4.52
C LEU A 306 31.24 5.92 -3.78
N GLY A 307 31.15 4.74 -4.42
CA GLY A 307 31.52 3.47 -3.81
C GLY A 307 30.60 3.02 -2.67
N LEU A 308 29.32 3.45 -2.70
CA LEU A 308 28.33 3.03 -1.71
C LEU A 308 28.03 1.54 -1.88
N ASP A 309 27.91 0.82 -0.77
CA ASP A 309 27.45 -0.56 -0.77
C ASP A 309 25.99 -0.68 -1.24
N ALA A 310 25.60 -1.88 -1.68
CA ALA A 310 24.28 -2.14 -2.24
C ALA A 310 23.14 -1.84 -1.22
N GLY A 311 23.33 -2.20 0.05
CA GLY A 311 22.34 -1.96 1.10
C GLY A 311 22.09 -0.48 1.37
N THR A 312 23.17 0.31 1.43
CA THR A 312 23.10 1.78 1.56
C THR A 312 22.40 2.40 0.35
N ARG A 313 22.75 1.94 -0.85
CA ARG A 313 22.13 2.45 -2.08
C ARG A 313 20.63 2.15 -2.13
N ASP A 314 20.24 0.92 -1.81
CA ASP A 314 18.83 0.53 -1.73
C ASP A 314 18.05 1.33 -0.68
N ALA A 315 18.64 1.57 0.49
CA ALA A 315 18.02 2.37 1.54
C ALA A 315 17.78 3.81 1.09
N LEU A 316 18.78 4.43 0.43
CA LEU A 316 18.64 5.77 -0.15
C LEU A 316 17.61 5.81 -1.28
N SER A 317 17.56 4.78 -2.13
CA SER A 317 16.57 4.70 -3.22
C SER A 317 15.15 4.55 -2.68
N ARG A 318 14.92 3.73 -1.65
CA ARG A 318 13.62 3.65 -0.95
C ARG A 318 13.22 4.98 -0.33
N TRP A 319 14.16 5.65 0.30
CA TRP A 319 13.92 6.97 0.89
C TRP A 319 13.57 8.02 -0.18
N ALA A 320 14.30 8.06 -1.28
CA ALA A 320 14.02 8.93 -2.42
C ALA A 320 12.62 8.67 -3.00
N ARG A 321 12.21 7.39 -3.15
CA ARG A 321 10.84 7.03 -3.57
C ARG A 321 9.79 7.54 -2.59
N ALA A 322 10.04 7.44 -1.29
CA ALA A 322 9.13 7.94 -0.28
C ALA A 322 8.99 9.47 -0.33
N ILE A 323 10.10 10.18 -0.49
CA ILE A 323 10.12 11.64 -0.60
C ILE A 323 9.38 12.10 -1.85
N THR A 324 9.53 11.40 -2.96
CA THR A 324 8.97 11.81 -4.27
C THR A 324 7.62 11.19 -4.60
N GLY A 325 6.99 10.45 -3.68
CA GLY A 325 5.68 9.84 -3.91
C GLY A 325 5.72 8.74 -4.98
N ARG A 326 6.71 7.84 -4.90
CA ARG A 326 6.93 6.72 -5.82
C ARG A 326 7.02 5.36 -5.12
N ARG A 327 6.44 5.23 -3.91
CA ARG A 327 6.48 3.98 -3.15
C ARG A 327 5.60 2.89 -3.75
N VAL A 328 6.16 1.71 -3.93
CA VAL A 328 5.44 0.52 -4.37
C VAL A 328 5.06 -0.32 -3.15
N GLY A 329 3.76 -0.56 -2.99
CA GLY A 329 3.18 -1.39 -1.95
C GLY A 329 2.69 -2.72 -2.49
N LEU A 330 2.92 -3.80 -1.74
CA LEU A 330 2.51 -5.15 -2.07
C LEU A 330 1.63 -5.73 -0.95
N ALA A 331 0.36 -6.05 -1.25
CA ALA A 331 -0.55 -6.71 -0.32
C ALA A 331 -0.61 -8.21 -0.61
N LEU A 332 -0.24 -9.03 0.37
CA LEU A 332 -0.21 -10.49 0.27
C LEU A 332 -1.31 -11.12 1.11
N SER A 333 -2.19 -11.90 0.49
CA SER A 333 -3.24 -12.61 1.19
C SER A 333 -2.73 -13.79 2.01
N GLY A 334 -3.57 -14.31 2.90
CA GLY A 334 -3.45 -15.66 3.43
C GLY A 334 -3.70 -16.73 2.36
N GLY A 335 -3.52 -18.03 2.70
CA GLY A 335 -3.83 -19.10 1.75
C GLY A 335 -3.09 -20.42 1.99
N GLY A 336 -2.43 -20.62 3.12
CA GLY A 336 -1.70 -21.85 3.42
C GLY A 336 -0.61 -22.15 2.40
N VAL A 337 -0.52 -23.36 1.86
CA VAL A 337 0.51 -23.75 0.88
C VAL A 337 0.48 -22.89 -0.38
N TRP A 338 -0.67 -22.35 -0.77
CA TRP A 338 -0.81 -21.41 -1.90
C TRP A 338 0.01 -20.14 -1.71
N GLY A 339 0.41 -19.79 -0.48
CA GLY A 339 1.33 -18.69 -0.21
C GLY A 339 2.66 -18.77 -0.98
N PHE A 340 3.03 -19.92 -1.52
CA PHE A 340 4.21 -20.06 -2.37
C PHE A 340 4.05 -19.39 -3.75
N TYR A 341 2.83 -19.05 -4.19
CA TYR A 341 2.61 -18.10 -5.29
C TYR A 341 3.27 -16.75 -5.00
N HIS A 342 3.19 -16.26 -3.74
CA HIS A 342 3.86 -15.02 -3.34
C HIS A 342 5.39 -15.13 -3.43
N VAL A 343 5.95 -16.32 -3.20
CA VAL A 343 7.39 -16.56 -3.40
C VAL A 343 7.77 -16.39 -4.87
N HIS A 344 6.98 -16.96 -5.79
CA HIS A 344 7.19 -16.79 -7.24
C HIS A 344 7.01 -15.31 -7.64
N LEU A 345 5.94 -14.65 -7.17
CA LEU A 345 5.66 -13.25 -7.42
C LEU A 345 6.84 -12.35 -7.02
N LEU A 346 7.36 -12.49 -5.79
CA LEU A 346 8.48 -11.69 -5.31
C LEU A 346 9.76 -11.91 -6.12
N ARG A 347 10.03 -13.16 -6.55
CA ARG A 347 11.14 -13.48 -7.45
C ARG A 347 10.99 -12.80 -8.82
N ARG A 348 9.76 -12.78 -9.36
CA ARG A 348 9.48 -12.12 -10.64
C ARG A 348 9.60 -10.61 -10.53
N LEU A 349 9.13 -9.99 -9.44
CA LEU A 349 9.30 -8.55 -9.20
C LEU A 349 10.79 -8.16 -9.17
N ALA A 350 11.62 -8.94 -8.48
CA ALA A 350 13.06 -8.72 -8.47
C ALA A 350 13.69 -8.87 -9.87
N ALA A 351 13.24 -9.86 -10.67
CA ALA A 351 13.71 -10.04 -12.05
C ALA A 351 13.25 -8.95 -13.02
N LEU A 352 12.15 -8.27 -12.69
CA LEU A 352 11.58 -7.15 -13.46
C LEU A 352 12.09 -5.78 -12.99
N ASP A 353 12.96 -5.71 -11.99
CA ASP A 353 13.44 -4.48 -11.33
C ASP A 353 12.30 -3.60 -10.78
N VAL A 354 11.22 -4.24 -10.31
CA VAL A 354 10.13 -3.55 -9.61
C VAL A 354 10.44 -3.56 -8.11
N PRO A 355 10.59 -2.40 -7.47
CA PRO A 355 10.92 -2.34 -6.05
C PRO A 355 9.70 -2.69 -5.19
N VAL A 356 9.96 -3.17 -3.97
CA VAL A 356 8.96 -3.33 -2.91
C VAL A 356 9.37 -2.45 -1.74
N ASP A 357 8.60 -1.39 -1.47
CA ASP A 357 8.88 -0.42 -0.41
C ASP A 357 8.07 -0.71 0.85
N LEU A 358 6.83 -1.16 0.66
CA LEU A 358 5.87 -1.50 1.70
C LEU A 358 5.26 -2.87 1.38
N LEU A 359 5.13 -3.71 2.40
CA LEU A 359 4.53 -5.02 2.29
C LEU A 359 3.53 -5.22 3.42
N SER A 360 2.25 -5.33 3.11
CA SER A 360 1.21 -5.73 4.06
C SER A 360 0.81 -7.18 3.82
N SER A 361 0.37 -7.88 4.85
CA SER A 361 0.11 -9.31 4.70
C SER A 361 -0.75 -9.90 5.79
N ALA A 362 -1.42 -11.00 5.48
CA ALA A 362 -2.16 -11.82 6.42
C ALA A 362 -1.68 -13.27 6.35
N SER A 363 -1.72 -13.98 7.48
CA SER A 363 -1.51 -15.43 7.56
C SER A 363 -0.23 -15.91 6.86
N MET A 364 -0.33 -16.80 5.87
CA MET A 364 0.81 -17.31 5.10
C MET A 364 1.55 -16.21 4.34
N GLY A 365 0.84 -15.16 3.88
CA GLY A 365 1.48 -13.98 3.32
C GLY A 365 2.44 -13.32 4.30
N SER A 366 2.14 -13.35 5.61
CA SER A 366 3.03 -12.83 6.64
C SER A 366 4.26 -13.69 6.87
N LEU A 367 4.15 -14.99 6.72
CA LEU A 367 5.32 -15.87 6.76
C LEU A 367 6.26 -15.59 5.56
N VAL A 368 5.71 -15.54 4.34
CA VAL A 368 6.49 -15.20 3.13
C VAL A 368 7.11 -13.82 3.24
N GLY A 369 6.31 -12.82 3.66
CA GLY A 369 6.76 -11.45 3.87
C GLY A 369 7.89 -11.34 4.90
N ALA A 370 7.82 -12.08 6.00
CA ALA A 370 8.87 -12.12 7.02
C ALA A 370 10.21 -12.64 6.48
N TYR A 371 10.19 -13.74 5.72
CA TYR A 371 11.41 -14.28 5.12
C TYR A 371 11.98 -13.35 4.03
N TYR A 372 11.13 -12.66 3.28
CA TYR A 372 11.58 -11.67 2.30
C TYR A 372 12.14 -10.42 2.98
N CYS A 373 11.37 -9.77 3.83
CA CYS A 373 11.76 -8.51 4.47
C CYS A 373 12.86 -8.67 5.51
N GLY A 374 12.88 -9.81 6.24
CA GLY A 374 13.88 -10.11 7.27
C GLY A 374 15.29 -10.33 6.71
N THR A 375 15.42 -10.63 5.42
CA THR A 375 16.71 -10.82 4.74
C THR A 375 16.99 -9.75 3.68
N ALA A 376 16.06 -8.84 3.42
CA ALA A 376 16.18 -7.80 2.40
C ALA A 376 17.09 -6.63 2.83
N ARG A 377 18.32 -6.89 3.22
CA ARG A 377 19.30 -5.84 3.49
C ARG A 377 19.74 -5.14 2.21
N ASP A 378 19.94 -5.91 1.16
CA ASP A 378 19.94 -5.44 -0.22
C ASP A 378 18.85 -6.18 -1.01
N GLY A 379 18.39 -5.67 -2.13
CA GLY A 379 17.25 -6.23 -2.88
C GLY A 379 17.43 -7.69 -3.32
N ARG A 380 18.64 -8.24 -3.26
CA ARG A 380 18.96 -9.64 -3.59
C ARG A 380 18.85 -10.58 -2.39
N GLU A 381 19.17 -10.10 -1.20
CA GLU A 381 19.13 -10.92 0.03
C GLU A 381 17.71 -11.35 0.40
N GLY A 382 16.67 -10.56 0.07
CA GLY A 382 15.28 -10.96 0.22
C GLY A 382 14.94 -12.28 -0.49
N LEU A 383 15.59 -12.55 -1.64
CA LEU A 383 15.44 -13.80 -2.37
C LEU A 383 16.09 -14.99 -1.67
N ASP A 384 17.12 -14.77 -0.88
CA ASP A 384 17.77 -15.84 -0.09
C ASP A 384 16.88 -16.28 1.07
N GLY A 385 16.15 -15.34 1.70
CA GLY A 385 15.09 -15.68 2.65
C GLY A 385 14.01 -16.56 2.03
N LEU A 386 13.55 -16.22 0.83
CA LEU A 386 12.56 -17.03 0.12
C LEU A 386 13.09 -18.43 -0.25
N ARG A 387 14.37 -18.56 -0.61
CA ARG A 387 15.01 -19.86 -0.85
C ARG A 387 15.05 -20.69 0.44
N ARG A 388 15.37 -20.06 1.56
CA ARG A 388 15.38 -20.70 2.90
C ARG A 388 14.00 -21.20 3.28
N LEU A 389 12.96 -20.40 3.11
CA LEU A 389 11.56 -20.77 3.34
C LEU A 389 11.18 -22.00 2.49
N GLN A 390 11.49 -21.99 1.19
CA GLN A 390 11.23 -23.11 0.29
C GLN A 390 11.96 -24.38 0.74
N HIS A 391 13.22 -24.28 1.17
CA HIS A 391 13.98 -25.42 1.71
C HIS A 391 13.33 -25.99 2.97
N ARG A 392 12.86 -25.13 3.88
CA ARG A 392 12.14 -25.55 5.10
C ARG A 392 10.83 -26.27 4.77
N ALA A 393 10.11 -25.83 3.74
CA ALA A 393 8.89 -26.50 3.30
C ALA A 393 9.19 -27.89 2.70
N ARG A 394 10.16 -28.00 1.79
CA ARG A 394 10.60 -29.26 1.17
C ARG A 394 11.08 -30.28 2.21
N GLY A 395 11.83 -29.83 3.20
CA GLY A 395 12.33 -30.66 4.29
C GLY A 395 11.28 -31.08 5.32
N GLY A 396 10.02 -30.71 5.14
CA GLY A 396 8.93 -31.03 6.07
C GLY A 396 8.94 -30.22 7.38
N HIS A 397 9.93 -29.36 7.60
CA HIS A 397 10.05 -28.57 8.85
C HIS A 397 8.88 -27.61 9.04
N LEU A 398 8.39 -27.01 7.93
CA LEU A 398 7.23 -26.13 7.98
C LEU A 398 5.95 -26.89 8.32
N SER A 399 5.76 -28.09 7.76
CA SER A 399 4.63 -28.96 8.10
C SER A 399 4.71 -29.42 9.56
N ALA A 400 5.89 -29.79 10.04
CA ALA A 400 6.10 -30.18 11.43
C ALA A 400 5.84 -29.02 12.40
N ALA A 401 6.31 -27.79 12.07
CA ALA A 401 6.04 -26.60 12.87
C ALA A 401 4.54 -26.27 12.88
N ALA A 402 3.85 -26.36 11.74
CA ALA A 402 2.42 -26.14 11.65
C ALA A 402 1.62 -27.14 12.49
N LEU A 403 1.93 -28.43 12.40
CA LEU A 403 1.30 -29.50 13.21
C LEU A 403 1.60 -29.34 14.70
N SER A 404 2.85 -29.04 15.06
CA SER A 404 3.24 -28.83 16.46
C SER A 404 2.57 -27.56 17.03
N SER A 405 2.28 -26.56 16.22
CA SER A 405 1.61 -25.31 16.65
C SER A 405 0.16 -25.55 17.11
N VAL A 406 -0.46 -26.67 16.75
CA VAL A 406 -1.75 -27.10 17.31
C VAL A 406 -1.62 -27.35 18.82
N VAL A 407 -0.48 -27.88 19.29
CA VAL A 407 -0.23 -28.23 20.70
C VAL A 407 0.54 -27.10 21.41
N THR A 408 1.63 -26.64 20.83
CA THR A 408 2.58 -25.71 21.48
C THR A 408 2.43 -24.26 21.07
N THR A 409 1.67 -23.95 20.08
CA THR A 409 1.44 -22.62 19.45
C THR A 409 2.70 -21.81 19.12
N GLN A 410 3.85 -22.18 19.64
CA GLN A 410 5.14 -21.50 19.54
C GLN A 410 6.06 -22.07 18.45
N ALA A 411 5.72 -23.26 17.91
CA ALA A 411 6.63 -23.94 17.00
C ALA A 411 6.93 -23.14 15.73
N MET A 412 5.93 -22.44 15.18
CA MET A 412 6.11 -21.54 14.03
C MET A 412 7.00 -20.34 14.39
N GLU A 413 6.80 -19.75 15.57
CA GLU A 413 7.64 -18.67 16.07
C GLU A 413 9.10 -19.13 16.23
N TRP A 414 9.33 -20.31 16.81
CA TRP A 414 10.68 -20.85 16.95
C TRP A 414 11.35 -21.15 15.61
N LEU A 415 10.59 -21.63 14.62
CA LEU A 415 11.12 -21.85 13.27
C LEU A 415 11.58 -20.53 12.63
N VAL A 416 10.73 -19.51 12.66
CA VAL A 416 11.05 -18.19 12.08
C VAL A 416 12.22 -17.54 12.82
N ARG A 417 12.22 -17.60 14.16
CA ARG A 417 13.29 -17.05 15.00
C ARG A 417 14.62 -17.78 14.78
N GLY A 418 14.58 -19.10 14.61
CA GLY A 418 15.76 -19.91 14.32
C GLY A 418 16.40 -19.58 12.97
N ASP A 419 15.60 -19.18 11.98
CA ASP A 419 16.06 -18.85 10.63
C ASP A 419 16.45 -17.38 10.45
N LEU A 420 15.74 -16.46 11.08
CA LEU A 420 15.90 -15.02 10.87
C LEU A 420 16.52 -14.28 12.08
N GLY A 421 16.64 -14.98 13.23
CA GLY A 421 17.14 -14.37 14.46
C GLY A 421 16.09 -13.54 15.18
N ASP A 422 16.57 -12.74 16.14
CA ASP A 422 15.75 -11.85 16.98
C ASP A 422 15.52 -10.48 16.30
N LEU A 423 14.99 -10.50 15.08
CA LEU A 423 14.65 -9.28 14.35
C LEU A 423 13.35 -8.67 14.88
N ALA A 424 13.26 -7.35 14.87
CA ALA A 424 12.04 -6.61 15.12
C ALA A 424 11.48 -5.99 13.83
N LEU A 425 10.15 -5.81 13.77
CA LEU A 425 9.44 -5.25 12.61
C LEU A 425 10.00 -3.87 12.24
N GLU A 426 10.22 -3.02 13.24
CA GLU A 426 10.73 -1.66 13.07
C GLU A 426 12.20 -1.60 12.63
N GLU A 427 12.91 -2.71 12.63
CA GLU A 427 14.30 -2.79 12.15
C GLU A 427 14.42 -3.19 10.69
N LEU A 428 13.31 -3.62 10.07
CA LEU A 428 13.33 -4.11 8.69
C LEU A 428 13.51 -2.96 7.68
N PRO A 429 14.31 -3.14 6.65
CA PRO A 429 14.52 -2.10 5.63
C PRO A 429 13.27 -1.88 4.76
N VAL A 430 12.52 -2.93 4.46
CA VAL A 430 11.20 -2.84 3.82
C VAL A 430 10.14 -2.61 4.89
N GLY A 431 9.22 -1.68 4.67
CA GLY A 431 8.11 -1.42 5.60
C GLY A 431 7.17 -2.63 5.65
N PHE A 432 7.40 -3.53 6.58
CA PHE A 432 6.60 -4.75 6.73
C PHE A 432 5.48 -4.56 7.76
N LEU A 433 4.24 -4.78 7.33
CA LEU A 433 3.00 -4.47 8.05
C LEU A 433 2.07 -5.70 8.07
N PRO A 434 2.41 -6.78 8.79
CA PRO A 434 1.53 -7.92 8.94
C PRO A 434 0.30 -7.53 9.77
N VAL A 435 -0.87 -8.08 9.41
CA VAL A 435 -2.11 -7.85 10.16
C VAL A 435 -2.49 -9.04 11.02
N THR A 436 -3.21 -8.77 12.08
CA THR A 436 -3.84 -9.75 12.97
C THR A 436 -5.23 -9.29 13.36
N THR A 437 -6.08 -10.20 13.82
CA THR A 437 -7.40 -9.89 14.36
C THR A 437 -7.36 -9.93 15.88
N ASP A 438 -7.73 -8.86 16.54
CA ASP A 438 -7.91 -8.87 18.00
C ASP A 438 -9.30 -9.41 18.35
N LEU A 439 -9.37 -10.60 18.95
CA LEU A 439 -10.62 -11.20 19.39
C LEU A 439 -11.34 -10.41 20.48
N THR A 440 -10.64 -9.55 21.21
CA THR A 440 -11.22 -8.75 22.30
C THR A 440 -12.08 -7.62 21.74
N THR A 441 -11.63 -7.03 20.63
CA THR A 441 -12.28 -5.87 20.02
C THR A 441 -12.97 -6.19 18.68
N GLY A 442 -12.63 -7.34 18.07
CA GLY A 442 -13.08 -7.71 16.71
C GLY A 442 -12.39 -6.92 15.60
N ARG A 443 -11.36 -6.13 15.91
CA ARG A 443 -10.71 -5.21 14.97
C ARG A 443 -9.50 -5.84 14.29
N CYS A 444 -9.21 -5.35 13.09
CA CYS A 444 -7.93 -5.56 12.43
C CYS A 444 -6.85 -4.73 13.14
N VAL A 445 -5.75 -5.38 13.48
CA VAL A 445 -4.58 -4.73 14.10
C VAL A 445 -3.40 -4.88 13.16
N VAL A 446 -2.82 -3.76 12.75
CA VAL A 446 -1.58 -3.70 11.97
C VAL A 446 -0.41 -3.77 12.96
N LEU A 447 0.43 -4.78 12.81
CA LEU A 447 1.60 -4.94 13.67
C LEU A 447 2.76 -4.11 13.11
N GLU A 448 3.23 -3.12 13.86
CA GLU A 448 4.22 -2.15 13.39
C GLU A 448 5.57 -2.27 14.11
N LYS A 449 5.57 -2.75 15.34
CA LYS A 449 6.76 -2.87 16.18
C LYS A 449 6.76 -4.19 16.94
N GLY A 450 7.93 -4.66 17.29
CA GLY A 450 8.14 -5.85 18.11
C GLY A 450 8.71 -7.05 17.34
N PRO A 451 8.85 -8.21 18.01
CA PRO A 451 9.54 -9.36 17.45
C PRO A 451 8.87 -9.88 16.18
N LEU A 452 9.63 -9.95 15.08
CA LEU A 452 9.16 -10.42 13.78
C LEU A 452 8.51 -11.82 13.84
N ALA A 453 9.17 -12.76 14.53
CA ALA A 453 8.68 -14.12 14.66
C ALA A 453 7.34 -14.19 15.41
N LEU A 454 7.17 -13.38 16.44
CA LEU A 454 5.92 -13.27 17.18
C LEU A 454 4.79 -12.64 16.34
N ALA A 455 5.13 -11.64 15.50
CA ALA A 455 4.18 -11.03 14.58
C ALA A 455 3.67 -12.04 13.54
N VAL A 456 4.56 -12.86 12.97
CA VAL A 456 4.18 -13.95 12.05
C VAL A 456 3.25 -14.95 12.76
N ARG A 457 3.57 -15.35 13.99
CA ARG A 457 2.72 -16.23 14.78
C ARG A 457 1.34 -15.60 15.01
N ALA A 458 1.27 -14.33 15.43
CA ALA A 458 0.01 -13.63 15.67
C ALA A 458 -0.85 -13.58 14.40
N SER A 459 -0.23 -13.18 13.27
CA SER A 459 -0.90 -13.09 11.97
C SER A 459 -1.36 -14.43 11.40
N GLY A 460 -0.70 -15.54 11.77
CA GLY A 460 -1.02 -16.90 11.28
C GLY A 460 -1.79 -17.78 12.26
N SER A 461 -2.22 -17.26 13.42
CA SER A 461 -2.94 -18.03 14.44
C SER A 461 -4.38 -18.33 14.02
N ALA A 462 -4.57 -19.23 13.03
CA ALA A 462 -5.88 -19.57 12.46
C ALA A 462 -6.83 -20.17 13.50
N PRO A 463 -8.00 -19.57 13.77
CA PRO A 463 -8.96 -20.06 14.74
C PRO A 463 -9.41 -21.49 14.45
N GLY A 464 -9.50 -22.31 15.49
CA GLY A 464 -9.87 -23.72 15.38
C GLY A 464 -8.71 -24.64 14.96
N VAL A 465 -7.57 -24.09 14.50
CA VAL A 465 -6.35 -24.83 14.16
C VAL A 465 -5.26 -24.54 15.19
N TRP A 466 -5.00 -23.27 15.47
CA TRP A 466 -3.96 -22.84 16.42
C TRP A 466 -4.55 -21.98 17.54
N ALA A 467 -3.94 -22.02 18.71
CA ALA A 467 -4.38 -21.18 19.80
C ALA A 467 -4.04 -19.70 19.53
N PRO A 468 -4.86 -18.77 20.03
CA PRO A 468 -4.58 -17.32 19.93
C PRO A 468 -3.23 -16.94 20.51
N THR A 469 -2.56 -15.99 19.88
CA THR A 469 -1.36 -15.37 20.44
C THR A 469 -1.77 -14.35 21.51
N LEU A 470 -1.35 -14.61 22.76
CA LEU A 470 -1.74 -13.77 23.90
C LEU A 470 -0.77 -12.60 24.07
N GLN A 471 -1.31 -11.39 24.06
CA GLN A 471 -0.62 -10.13 24.35
C GLN A 471 -1.55 -9.27 25.24
N PRO A 472 -1.70 -9.61 26.52
CA PRO A 472 -2.71 -9.00 27.36
C PRO A 472 -2.69 -7.46 27.31
N PRO A 473 -3.86 -6.80 27.19
CA PRO A 473 -5.22 -7.38 27.21
C PRO A 473 -5.68 -8.04 25.90
N ALA A 474 -4.94 -7.88 24.80
CA ALA A 474 -5.32 -8.36 23.48
C ALA A 474 -5.12 -9.89 23.32
N ARG A 475 -5.95 -10.48 22.45
CA ARG A 475 -5.88 -11.89 22.04
C ARG A 475 -5.89 -11.94 20.51
N TYR A 476 -4.74 -12.19 19.91
CA TYR A 476 -4.55 -12.15 18.47
C TYR A 476 -4.79 -13.51 17.81
N VAL A 477 -5.57 -13.46 16.73
CA VAL A 477 -5.78 -14.58 15.80
C VAL A 477 -5.46 -14.14 14.39
N ASP A 478 -5.54 -15.07 13.44
CA ASP A 478 -5.19 -14.84 12.03
C ASP A 478 -5.82 -13.55 11.47
N GLY A 479 -4.98 -12.74 10.86
CA GLY A 479 -5.36 -11.46 10.30
C GLY A 479 -6.35 -11.56 9.15
N ALA A 480 -6.39 -12.69 8.46
CA ALA A 480 -7.30 -12.93 7.34
C ALA A 480 -8.79 -12.80 7.72
N PHE A 481 -9.13 -12.94 9.01
CA PHE A 481 -10.51 -12.81 9.48
C PHE A 481 -11.05 -11.38 9.44
N THR A 482 -10.18 -10.39 9.55
CA THR A 482 -10.58 -8.97 9.46
C THR A 482 -10.03 -8.30 8.21
N SER A 483 -8.90 -8.75 7.66
CA SER A 483 -8.34 -8.25 6.41
C SER A 483 -7.55 -9.36 5.73
N MET A 484 -8.18 -9.98 4.72
CA MET A 484 -7.59 -11.09 3.96
C MET A 484 -6.48 -10.63 3.02
N VAL A 485 -6.68 -9.48 2.36
CA VAL A 485 -5.72 -8.82 1.48
C VAL A 485 -5.57 -7.37 1.94
N PRO A 486 -4.63 -7.06 2.84
CA PRO A 486 -4.62 -5.80 3.58
C PRO A 486 -4.13 -4.61 2.74
N VAL A 487 -4.89 -4.26 1.68
CA VAL A 487 -4.62 -3.14 0.77
C VAL A 487 -4.72 -1.80 1.50
N ASP A 488 -5.75 -1.63 2.36
CA ASP A 488 -5.98 -0.38 3.06
C ASP A 488 -4.80 0.00 3.97
N VAL A 489 -4.12 -1.01 4.52
CA VAL A 489 -2.89 -0.82 5.30
C VAL A 489 -1.81 -0.11 4.50
N LEU A 490 -1.65 -0.49 3.22
CA LEU A 490 -0.66 0.14 2.34
C LEU A 490 -1.06 1.55 1.93
N LEU A 491 -2.35 1.77 1.68
CA LEU A 491 -2.87 3.10 1.35
C LEU A 491 -2.65 4.06 2.52
N HIS A 492 -2.91 3.61 3.77
CA HIS A 492 -2.59 4.37 4.97
C HIS A 492 -1.10 4.60 5.16
N ALA A 493 -0.29 3.59 4.89
CA ALA A 493 1.16 3.71 4.96
C ALA A 493 1.74 4.62 3.87
N GLY A 494 0.90 5.11 2.95
CA GLY A 494 1.26 6.06 1.89
C GLY A 494 1.97 5.39 0.72
N ALA A 495 1.60 4.16 0.36
CA ALA A 495 1.99 3.57 -0.92
C ALA A 495 1.37 4.37 -2.08
N ASP A 496 2.15 4.58 -3.13
CA ASP A 496 1.74 5.35 -4.30
C ASP A 496 1.26 4.47 -5.46
N LEU A 497 1.74 3.22 -5.50
CA LEU A 497 1.32 2.18 -6.43
C LEU A 497 1.13 0.89 -5.63
N VAL A 498 -0.08 0.35 -5.61
CA VAL A 498 -0.42 -0.84 -4.81
C VAL A 498 -0.77 -2.00 -5.72
N PHE A 499 -0.04 -3.11 -5.56
CA PHE A 499 -0.37 -4.39 -6.14
C PHE A 499 -0.93 -5.32 -5.06
N SER A 500 -2.11 -5.88 -5.30
CA SER A 500 -2.72 -6.88 -4.42
C SER A 500 -2.62 -8.28 -5.02
N SER A 501 -2.23 -9.24 -4.19
CA SER A 501 -2.14 -10.65 -4.58
C SER A 501 -3.04 -11.49 -3.68
N ASN A 502 -4.19 -11.86 -4.21
CA ASN A 502 -5.14 -12.77 -3.57
C ASN A 502 -4.92 -14.18 -4.12
N ILE A 503 -4.26 -15.01 -3.30
CA ILE A 503 -3.96 -16.39 -3.68
C ILE A 503 -4.84 -17.39 -2.91
N PHE A 504 -5.88 -16.93 -2.24
CA PHE A 504 -6.83 -17.79 -1.57
C PHE A 504 -7.85 -18.29 -2.58
N PRO A 505 -7.78 -19.58 -3.01
CA PRO A 505 -8.61 -20.05 -4.11
C PRO A 505 -10.09 -20.08 -3.74
N ALA A 506 -10.94 -19.63 -4.65
CA ALA A 506 -12.37 -19.84 -4.60
C ALA A 506 -12.65 -21.33 -4.85
N GLY A 507 -12.79 -22.12 -3.81
CA GLY A 507 -13.10 -23.55 -3.94
C GLY A 507 -14.60 -23.81 -4.05
N HIS A 508 -14.99 -24.81 -4.85
CA HIS A 508 -16.30 -25.40 -4.72
C HIS A 508 -16.29 -26.31 -3.48
N HIS A 509 -16.78 -25.80 -2.37
CA HIS A 509 -16.98 -26.62 -1.18
C HIS A 509 -18.17 -27.55 -1.46
N HIS A 510 -17.87 -28.80 -1.79
CA HIS A 510 -18.92 -29.81 -1.86
C HIS A 510 -19.55 -29.96 -0.48
N ALA A 511 -20.83 -29.61 -0.38
CA ALA A 511 -21.63 -29.92 0.80
C ALA A 511 -21.43 -31.40 1.15
N ALA A 512 -21.20 -31.69 2.44
CA ALA A 512 -21.04 -33.07 2.87
C ALA A 512 -22.28 -33.87 2.44
N ARG A 513 -22.09 -34.79 1.50
CA ARG A 513 -23.18 -35.68 1.10
C ARG A 513 -23.60 -36.50 2.33
N PRO A 514 -24.90 -36.56 2.66
CA PRO A 514 -25.36 -37.38 3.76
C PRO A 514 -24.97 -38.84 3.49
N LEU A 515 -24.50 -39.51 4.55
CA LEU A 515 -24.08 -40.91 4.47
C LEU A 515 -25.25 -41.85 4.07
N LEU A 516 -26.49 -41.41 4.30
CA LEU A 516 -27.70 -42.13 3.91
C LEU A 516 -28.58 -41.22 3.03
N PRO A 517 -29.17 -41.73 1.95
CA PRO A 517 -30.07 -40.98 1.11
C PRO A 517 -31.42 -40.68 1.81
N GLY A 518 -32.07 -39.56 1.44
CA GLY A 518 -33.40 -39.21 1.91
C GLY A 518 -33.45 -38.37 3.20
N ALA A 519 -34.66 -38.11 3.69
CA ALA A 519 -34.94 -37.24 4.84
C ALA A 519 -34.24 -37.70 6.13
N VAL A 520 -34.09 -39.00 6.33
CA VAL A 520 -33.40 -39.58 7.52
C VAL A 520 -31.90 -39.29 7.47
N GLY A 521 -31.28 -39.37 6.30
CA GLY A 521 -29.87 -39.04 6.13
C GLY A 521 -29.60 -37.55 6.35
N LEU A 522 -30.49 -36.68 5.88
CA LEU A 522 -30.46 -35.24 6.13
C LEU A 522 -30.62 -34.92 7.63
N PHE A 523 -31.58 -35.56 8.29
CA PHE A 523 -31.81 -35.38 9.73
C PHE A 523 -30.62 -35.85 10.58
N LEU A 524 -30.04 -37.02 10.28
CA LEU A 524 -28.87 -37.54 10.98
C LEU A 524 -27.62 -36.68 10.71
N SER A 525 -27.45 -36.16 9.49
CA SER A 525 -26.35 -35.25 9.20
C SER A 525 -26.49 -33.92 9.94
N ALA A 526 -27.72 -33.40 10.09
CA ALA A 526 -28.01 -32.19 10.86
C ALA A 526 -27.74 -32.36 12.37
N LEU A 527 -27.84 -33.57 12.90
CA LEU A 527 -27.52 -33.86 14.30
C LEU A 527 -26.03 -34.16 14.54
N ASN A 528 -25.25 -34.40 13.48
CA ASN A 528 -23.83 -34.72 13.60
C ASN A 528 -23.00 -33.45 13.91
N PRO A 529 -22.39 -33.32 15.10
CA PRO A 529 -21.61 -32.16 15.47
C PRO A 529 -20.39 -31.92 14.56
N LEU A 530 -19.80 -32.97 13.99
CA LEU A 530 -18.68 -32.89 13.05
C LEU A 530 -19.14 -32.32 11.71
N ALA A 531 -20.34 -32.64 11.23
CA ALA A 531 -20.90 -32.06 10.03
C ALA A 531 -21.17 -30.57 10.23
N ARG A 532 -21.75 -30.15 11.36
CA ARG A 532 -21.97 -28.74 11.72
C ARG A 532 -20.65 -27.96 11.82
N ALA A 533 -19.64 -28.54 12.45
CA ALA A 533 -18.31 -27.91 12.53
C ALA A 533 -17.70 -27.71 11.13
N LYS A 534 -17.87 -28.68 10.23
CA LYS A 534 -17.42 -28.60 8.85
C LYS A 534 -18.18 -27.50 8.07
N ASP A 535 -19.50 -27.41 8.24
CA ASP A 535 -20.32 -26.38 7.58
C ASP A 535 -19.98 -24.97 8.10
N LEU A 536 -19.73 -24.83 9.41
CA LEU A 536 -19.28 -23.58 10.01
C LEU A 536 -17.92 -23.14 9.44
N LEU A 537 -16.99 -24.09 9.35
CA LEU A 537 -15.66 -23.84 8.80
C LEU A 537 -15.75 -23.47 7.31
N ALA A 538 -16.58 -24.16 6.52
CA ALA A 538 -16.81 -23.85 5.11
C ALA A 538 -17.44 -22.47 4.93
N SER A 539 -18.40 -22.10 5.79
CA SER A 539 -19.00 -20.76 5.78
C SER A 539 -17.97 -19.68 6.09
N GLY A 540 -17.08 -19.92 7.07
CA GLY A 540 -15.97 -19.02 7.38
C GLY A 540 -15.04 -18.82 6.17
N VAL A 541 -14.68 -19.90 5.48
CA VAL A 541 -13.84 -19.83 4.27
C VAL A 541 -14.50 -19.04 3.14
N LEU A 542 -15.80 -19.21 2.93
CA LEU A 542 -16.54 -18.42 1.92
C LEU A 542 -16.54 -16.93 2.24
N LEU A 543 -16.71 -16.57 3.52
CA LEU A 543 -16.65 -15.18 3.97
C LEU A 543 -15.25 -14.59 3.77
N LEU A 544 -14.21 -15.33 4.12
CA LEU A 544 -12.82 -14.93 3.91
C LEU A 544 -12.52 -14.69 2.44
N HIS A 545 -12.99 -15.59 1.57
CA HIS A 545 -12.80 -15.43 0.12
C HIS A 545 -13.50 -14.16 -0.40
N ARG A 546 -14.77 -13.96 -0.03
CA ARG A 546 -15.53 -12.78 -0.43
C ARG A 546 -14.88 -11.48 0.06
N ASN A 547 -14.39 -11.44 1.29
CA ASN A 547 -13.69 -10.28 1.81
C ASN A 547 -12.37 -10.04 1.05
N GLY A 548 -11.61 -11.09 0.76
CA GLY A 548 -10.38 -11.00 -0.01
C GLY A 548 -10.60 -10.41 -1.41
N ASP A 549 -11.67 -10.79 -2.11
CA ASP A 549 -12.03 -10.23 -3.42
C ASP A 549 -12.35 -8.73 -3.33
N LEU A 550 -13.10 -8.32 -2.31
CA LEU A 550 -13.46 -6.92 -2.11
C LEU A 550 -12.25 -6.05 -1.75
N GLU A 551 -11.35 -6.58 -0.94
CA GLU A 551 -10.14 -5.87 -0.53
C GLU A 551 -9.12 -5.80 -1.66
N SER A 552 -8.88 -6.90 -2.37
CA SER A 552 -7.91 -6.94 -3.47
C SER A 552 -8.28 -5.97 -4.60
N ALA A 553 -9.57 -5.76 -4.81
CA ALA A 553 -10.09 -4.82 -5.78
C ALA A 553 -9.78 -3.34 -5.48
N ARG A 554 -9.31 -3.00 -4.28
CA ARG A 554 -8.90 -1.64 -3.91
C ARG A 554 -7.47 -1.30 -4.32
N GLY A 555 -6.64 -2.31 -4.66
CA GLY A 555 -5.31 -2.09 -5.23
C GLY A 555 -5.38 -1.39 -6.58
N ASP A 556 -4.29 -0.76 -6.99
CA ASP A 556 -4.18 -0.19 -8.35
C ASP A 556 -4.16 -1.29 -9.40
N LEU A 557 -3.50 -2.39 -9.07
CA LEU A 557 -3.48 -3.62 -9.85
C LEU A 557 -3.72 -4.81 -8.92
N ARG A 558 -4.40 -5.83 -9.43
CA ARG A 558 -4.72 -7.03 -8.66
C ARG A 558 -4.46 -8.31 -9.44
N TYR A 559 -4.07 -9.34 -8.71
CA TYR A 559 -4.04 -10.71 -9.15
C TYR A 559 -4.87 -11.57 -8.20
N ASP A 560 -5.75 -12.39 -8.75
CA ASP A 560 -6.55 -13.37 -8.04
C ASP A 560 -6.34 -14.74 -8.68
N VAL A 561 -6.00 -15.74 -7.86
CA VAL A 561 -5.68 -17.10 -8.35
C VAL A 561 -6.88 -17.83 -8.96
N GLY A 562 -8.08 -17.31 -8.73
CA GLY A 562 -9.33 -17.87 -9.26
C GLY A 562 -9.80 -19.13 -8.54
N THR A 563 -10.69 -19.89 -9.21
CA THR A 563 -11.33 -21.08 -8.63
C THR A 563 -10.42 -22.29 -8.71
N ARG A 564 -10.28 -23.02 -7.61
CA ARG A 564 -9.54 -24.29 -7.52
C ARG A 564 -10.36 -25.30 -6.72
N ASP A 565 -10.45 -26.53 -7.22
CA ASP A 565 -11.04 -27.64 -6.50
C ASP A 565 -10.04 -28.21 -5.49
N GLN A 566 -10.04 -27.65 -4.28
CA GLN A 566 -9.14 -28.12 -3.23
C GLN A 566 -9.87 -28.33 -1.91
N PRO A 567 -9.61 -29.45 -1.22
CA PRO A 567 -10.10 -29.64 0.13
C PRO A 567 -9.42 -28.65 1.08
N LEU A 568 -10.17 -28.06 2.02
CA LEU A 568 -9.70 -27.09 3.01
C LEU A 568 -8.41 -27.54 3.72
N LEU A 569 -8.31 -28.82 4.10
CA LEU A 569 -7.13 -29.41 4.73
C LEU A 569 -5.95 -29.59 3.73
N GLY A 570 -6.19 -29.53 2.44
CA GLY A 570 -5.14 -29.58 1.42
C GLY A 570 -4.23 -28.37 1.45
N SER A 571 -4.74 -27.20 1.83
CA SER A 571 -3.97 -25.97 1.97
C SER A 571 -2.90 -26.01 3.08
N MET A 572 -2.96 -26.98 4.00
CA MET A 572 -1.98 -27.19 5.06
C MET A 572 -0.85 -28.19 4.69
N ARG A 573 -0.87 -28.74 3.48
CA ARG A 573 0.15 -29.70 3.01
C ARG A 573 1.35 -28.96 2.41
N PHE A 574 2.21 -28.41 3.23
CA PHE A 574 3.42 -27.69 2.79
C PHE A 574 4.46 -28.57 2.07
N THR A 575 4.27 -29.87 2.00
CA THR A 575 5.11 -30.79 1.20
C THR A 575 4.90 -30.63 -0.31
N HIS A 576 3.75 -30.05 -0.76
CA HIS A 576 3.43 -29.80 -2.17
C HIS A 576 3.95 -28.46 -2.69
N VAL A 577 4.96 -27.88 -2.04
CA VAL A 577 5.51 -26.56 -2.35
C VAL A 577 6.00 -26.45 -3.81
N ASP A 578 6.60 -27.50 -4.35
CA ASP A 578 7.13 -27.48 -5.72
C ASP A 578 6.03 -27.51 -6.77
N GLU A 579 4.97 -28.27 -6.54
CA GLU A 579 3.79 -28.28 -7.41
C GLU A 579 3.15 -26.91 -7.49
N VAL A 580 3.01 -26.21 -6.35
CA VAL A 580 2.46 -24.86 -6.27
C VAL A 580 3.37 -23.82 -6.95
N LEU A 581 4.68 -23.95 -6.78
CA LEU A 581 5.64 -23.07 -7.44
C LEU A 581 5.67 -23.28 -8.96
N ASP A 582 5.56 -24.54 -9.40
CA ASP A 582 5.50 -24.88 -10.83
C ASP A 582 4.18 -24.40 -11.45
N GLU A 583 3.08 -24.43 -10.72
CA GLU A 583 1.81 -23.88 -11.13
C GLU A 583 1.89 -22.35 -11.26
N ALA A 584 2.43 -21.67 -10.24
CA ALA A 584 2.63 -20.23 -10.26
C ALA A 584 3.53 -19.78 -11.44
N ALA A 585 4.55 -20.57 -11.75
CA ALA A 585 5.45 -20.29 -12.88
C ALA A 585 4.79 -20.43 -14.25
N ARG A 586 3.74 -21.26 -14.36
CA ARG A 586 2.97 -21.45 -15.59
C ARG A 586 1.76 -20.53 -15.68
N ASP A 587 1.45 -19.78 -14.64
CA ASP A 587 0.29 -18.90 -14.59
C ASP A 587 0.50 -17.63 -15.42
N MET A 588 -0.02 -17.67 -16.65
CA MET A 588 0.08 -16.54 -17.59
C MET A 588 -0.71 -15.31 -17.11
N GLY A 589 -1.76 -15.50 -16.30
CA GLY A 589 -2.51 -14.40 -15.70
C GLY A 589 -1.67 -13.62 -14.68
N LEU A 590 -0.90 -14.33 -13.84
CA LEU A 590 0.04 -13.70 -12.92
C LEU A 590 1.14 -12.96 -13.69
N GLU A 591 1.76 -13.60 -14.69
CA GLU A 591 2.83 -12.97 -15.47
C GLU A 591 2.35 -11.71 -16.18
N GLN A 592 1.17 -11.74 -16.79
CA GLN A 592 0.59 -10.55 -17.42
C GLN A 592 0.41 -9.42 -16.41
N LYS A 593 -0.11 -9.70 -15.22
CA LYS A 593 -0.32 -8.68 -14.17
C LYS A 593 1.00 -8.12 -13.64
N LEU A 594 2.04 -8.91 -13.59
CA LEU A 594 3.38 -8.44 -13.21
C LEU A 594 4.01 -7.53 -14.29
N LEU A 595 3.77 -7.81 -15.57
CA LEU A 595 4.18 -6.93 -16.66
C LEU A 595 3.39 -5.61 -16.66
N GLU A 596 2.08 -5.64 -16.37
CA GLU A 596 1.27 -4.42 -16.17
C GLU A 596 1.82 -3.60 -14.99
N LEU A 597 2.21 -4.25 -13.89
CA LEU A 597 2.82 -3.58 -12.74
C LEU A 597 4.17 -2.95 -13.09
N LYS A 598 5.00 -3.66 -13.87
CA LYS A 598 6.26 -3.09 -14.37
C LYS A 598 6.03 -1.83 -15.19
N GLN A 599 5.08 -1.85 -16.12
CA GLN A 599 4.73 -0.67 -16.94
C GLN A 599 4.23 0.49 -16.07
N ALA A 600 3.36 0.21 -15.09
CA ALA A 600 2.88 1.22 -14.14
C ALA A 600 4.02 1.79 -13.28
N TRP A 601 4.96 0.95 -12.86
CA TRP A 601 6.16 1.39 -12.14
C TRP A 601 7.06 2.26 -13.00
N GLU A 602 7.36 1.88 -14.23
CA GLU A 602 8.18 2.68 -15.14
C GLU A 602 7.57 4.04 -15.43
N ALA A 603 6.24 4.10 -15.64
CA ALA A 603 5.51 5.35 -15.78
C ALA A 603 5.57 6.22 -14.50
N LEU A 604 5.47 5.60 -13.33
CA LEU A 604 5.59 6.28 -12.05
C LEU A 604 7.02 6.79 -11.80
N ARG A 605 8.02 5.98 -12.14
CA ARG A 605 9.44 6.29 -11.99
C ARG A 605 9.87 7.50 -12.83
N THR A 606 9.43 7.58 -14.08
CA THR A 606 9.86 8.60 -15.05
C THR A 606 8.92 9.82 -15.12
N ARG A 607 7.96 9.94 -14.22
CA ARG A 607 6.92 10.99 -14.24
C ARG A 607 7.45 12.41 -14.35
N GLY A 608 8.63 12.71 -13.82
CA GLY A 608 9.27 14.02 -13.90
C GLY A 608 9.96 14.30 -15.26
N SER A 609 10.57 13.26 -15.87
CA SER A 609 11.42 13.44 -17.05
C SER A 609 10.67 13.74 -18.36
N THR A 610 9.35 13.49 -18.41
CA THR A 610 8.53 13.67 -19.62
C THR A 610 8.13 15.12 -19.89
N SER A 611 8.25 16.03 -18.91
CA SER A 611 7.96 17.47 -19.11
C SER A 611 9.06 18.21 -19.90
N GLY A 612 10.29 17.70 -19.90
CA GLY A 612 11.43 18.29 -20.62
C GLY A 612 11.55 17.93 -22.11
N GLY A 613 10.89 16.86 -22.55
CA GLY A 613 11.03 16.32 -23.93
C GLY A 613 10.14 16.99 -25.00
N ARG A 614 9.20 17.86 -24.65
CA ARG A 614 8.27 18.49 -25.60
C ARG A 614 8.65 19.92 -26.06
N ARG A 615 9.85 20.41 -25.72
CA ARG A 615 10.33 21.75 -26.18
C ARG A 615 11.60 21.70 -27.02
N ALA A 616 11.98 20.56 -27.58
CA ALA A 616 13.06 20.47 -28.55
C ALA A 616 12.59 19.68 -29.79
N ALA A 617 11.58 20.19 -30.49
CA ALA A 617 11.25 19.88 -31.87
C ALA A 617 10.54 21.09 -32.50
#